data_c3e8c2db563c6bcaa389e3cf951c896a
#
_entry.id   c3e8c2db563c6bcaa389e3cf951c896a
#
_cell.length_a   1.000
_cell.length_b   1.000
_cell.length_c   1.000
_cell.angle_alpha   90.00
_cell.angle_beta   90.00
_cell.angle_gamma   90.00
#
_symmetry.space_group_name_H-M   'P 1'
#
loop_
_entity.id
_entity.type
_entity.pdbx_description
1 polymer ?
#
loop_
_entity_poly.entity_id
_entity_poly.type
_entity_poly.pdbx_seq_one_letter_code
_entity_poly.pdbx_strand_id
1 'polypeptide(L)'
;EFQKVFTTGKSSANRNFIVYVLPKENQPHFRIGISVGKKVGNAVKRNDVKRKIRASIFELREEIQPDLDFIVIARPSVSTLTSQEVYSNLKHVLKLAKVMK
;
A
#
# COMPACT_ATOMS: atom_id res chain seq x y z
N GLU A 1 -13.45 9.13 -3.69
CA GLU A 1 -13.37 7.83 -3.03
C GLU A 1 -12.16 7.67 -2.13
N PHE A 2 -10.96 8.00 -2.60
CA PHE A 2 -9.78 7.91 -1.76
C PHE A 2 -9.85 8.88 -0.59
N GLN A 3 -10.46 10.04 -0.79
CA GLN A 3 -10.69 10.97 0.30
C GLN A 3 -11.58 10.34 1.37
N LYS A 4 -12.57 9.56 0.97
CA LYS A 4 -13.44 8.84 1.90
C LYS A 4 -12.66 7.80 2.71
N VAL A 5 -11.67 7.15 2.09
CA VAL A 5 -10.78 6.23 2.79
C VAL A 5 -10.03 6.96 3.90
N PHE A 6 -9.50 8.15 3.62
CA PHE A 6 -8.78 8.93 4.62
C PHE A 6 -9.67 9.37 5.79
N THR A 7 -10.94 9.66 5.53
CA THR A 7 -11.85 10.19 6.55
C THR A 7 -12.59 9.12 7.34
N THR A 8 -12.87 7.96 6.73
CA THR A 8 -13.70 6.93 7.37
C THR A 8 -13.01 5.58 7.48
N GLY A 9 -11.90 5.36 6.76
CA GLY A 9 -11.17 4.11 6.78
C GLY A 9 -10.32 3.95 8.02
N LYS A 10 -9.90 2.72 8.27
CA LYS A 10 -8.97 2.41 9.34
C LYS A 10 -7.55 2.49 8.80
N SER A 11 -6.61 2.84 9.67
CA SER A 11 -5.21 2.92 9.28
C SER A 11 -4.34 1.96 10.09
N SER A 12 -3.29 1.47 9.46
CA SER A 12 -2.23 0.71 10.09
C SER A 12 -0.91 1.18 9.52
N ALA A 13 0.15 1.06 10.29
CA ALA A 13 1.44 1.57 9.84
C ALA A 13 2.56 0.68 10.36
N ASN A 14 3.64 0.65 9.59
CA ASN A 14 4.92 0.18 10.07
C ASN A 14 5.96 1.27 9.76
N ARG A 15 7.23 0.93 9.91
CA ARG A 15 8.32 1.90 9.74
C ARG A 15 8.34 2.54 8.34
N ASN A 16 7.93 1.79 7.32
CA ASN A 16 8.12 2.20 5.92
C ASN A 16 6.83 2.57 5.20
N PHE A 17 5.68 2.10 5.69
CA PHE A 17 4.40 2.29 5.00
C PHE A 17 3.27 2.62 5.96
N ILE A 18 2.30 3.36 5.45
CA ILE A 18 1.02 3.58 6.10
C ILE A 18 -0.04 3.07 5.15
N VAL A 19 -1.01 2.31 5.67
CA VAL A 19 -2.10 1.76 4.87
C VAL A 19 -3.43 2.21 5.45
N TYR A 20 -4.25 2.83 4.61
CA TYR A 20 -5.65 3.16 4.95
C TYR A 20 -6.56 2.20 4.21
N VAL A 21 -7.53 1.65 4.91
CA VAL A 21 -8.44 0.63 4.37
C VAL A 21 -9.89 1.08 4.50
N LEU A 22 -10.65 0.90 3.44
CA LEU A 22 -12.10 1.12 3.44
C LEU A 22 -12.77 -0.16 2.92
N PRO A 23 -13.53 -0.86 3.78
CA PRO A 23 -14.27 -2.05 3.33
C PRO A 23 -15.30 -1.69 2.27
N LYS A 24 -15.50 -2.57 1.31
CA LYS A 24 -16.50 -2.44 0.24
C LYS A 24 -17.24 -3.75 0.11
N GLU A 25 -18.55 -3.67 -0.20
CA GLU A 25 -19.37 -4.85 -0.43
C GLU A 25 -19.52 -5.12 -1.92
N ASN A 26 -19.59 -6.41 -2.27
CA ASN A 26 -19.93 -6.85 -3.64
C ASN A 26 -18.96 -6.34 -4.70
N GLN A 27 -17.72 -6.15 -4.33
CA GLN A 27 -16.68 -5.70 -5.25
C GLN A 27 -15.89 -6.93 -5.74
N PRO A 28 -15.77 -7.14 -7.07
CA PRO A 28 -15.07 -8.33 -7.58
C PRO A 28 -13.57 -8.30 -7.34
N HIS A 29 -12.98 -7.11 -7.26
CA HIS A 29 -11.53 -6.94 -7.06
C HIS A 29 -11.28 -5.78 -6.11
N PHE A 30 -10.21 -5.91 -5.31
CA PHE A 30 -9.77 -4.77 -4.50
C PHE A 30 -9.27 -3.64 -5.41
N ARG A 31 -9.31 -2.42 -4.88
CA ARG A 31 -8.72 -1.26 -5.54
C ARG A 31 -7.64 -0.67 -4.65
N ILE A 32 -6.56 -0.20 -5.26
CA ILE A 32 -5.42 0.32 -4.52
C ILE A 32 -5.04 1.70 -5.05
N GLY A 33 -4.76 2.61 -4.11
CA GLY A 33 -4.08 3.87 -4.40
C GLY A 33 -2.67 3.82 -3.84
N ILE A 34 -1.72 4.41 -4.54
CA ILE A 34 -0.32 4.46 -4.10
C ILE A 34 0.09 5.92 -4.02
N SER A 35 0.59 6.33 -2.86
CA SER A 35 1.07 7.68 -2.64
C SER A 35 2.54 7.66 -2.26
N VAL A 36 3.36 8.35 -3.05
CA VAL A 36 4.80 8.49 -2.79
C VAL A 36 5.13 9.97 -2.88
N GLY A 37 5.35 10.59 -1.72
CA GLY A 37 5.56 12.02 -1.62
C GLY A 37 6.97 12.47 -1.97
N LYS A 38 7.15 13.79 -2.06
CA LYS A 38 8.43 14.40 -2.44
C LYS A 38 9.56 14.10 -1.47
N LYS A 39 9.23 13.81 -0.21
CA LYS A 39 10.24 13.48 0.81
C LYS A 39 10.93 12.14 0.56
N VAL A 40 10.34 11.28 -0.27
CA VAL A 40 10.96 10.00 -0.65
C VAL A 40 12.13 10.23 -1.61
N GLY A 41 12.03 11.22 -2.48
CA GLY A 41 13.07 11.54 -3.42
C GLY A 41 12.56 12.29 -4.65
N ASN A 42 13.40 12.38 -5.68
CA ASN A 42 13.02 13.02 -6.93
C ASN A 42 12.05 12.13 -7.74
N ALA A 43 11.62 12.61 -8.90
CA ALA A 43 10.63 11.90 -9.73
C ALA A 43 11.09 10.49 -10.12
N VAL A 44 12.36 10.33 -10.46
CA VAL A 44 12.92 9.02 -10.84
C VAL A 44 12.83 8.05 -9.65
N LYS A 45 13.22 8.52 -8.47
CA LYS A 45 13.18 7.71 -7.25
C LYS A 45 11.75 7.35 -6.87
N ARG A 46 10.84 8.32 -6.95
CA ARG A 46 9.43 8.07 -6.62
C ARG A 46 8.80 7.06 -7.57
N ASN A 47 9.10 7.14 -8.87
CA ASN A 47 8.60 6.17 -9.84
C ASN A 47 9.16 4.78 -9.58
N ASP A 48 10.42 4.68 -9.19
CA ASP A 48 11.03 3.39 -8.83
C ASP A 48 10.32 2.75 -7.63
N VAL A 49 10.04 3.55 -6.60
CA VAL A 49 9.32 3.06 -5.41
C VAL A 49 7.91 2.60 -5.80
N LYS A 50 7.20 3.39 -6.60
CA LYS A 50 5.86 3.00 -7.07
C LYS A 50 5.89 1.68 -7.82
N ARG A 51 6.89 1.48 -8.67
CA ARG A 51 7.07 0.24 -9.42
C ARG A 51 7.26 -0.95 -8.48
N LYS A 52 8.10 -0.80 -7.47
CA LYS A 52 8.34 -1.86 -6.48
C LYS A 52 7.08 -2.20 -5.69
N ILE A 53 6.31 -1.18 -5.32
CA ILE A 53 5.03 -1.39 -4.61
C ILE A 53 4.05 -2.14 -5.50
N ARG A 54 3.90 -1.73 -6.76
CA ARG A 54 2.98 -2.39 -7.69
C ARG A 54 3.37 -3.85 -7.92
N ALA A 55 4.66 -4.13 -8.08
CA ALA A 55 5.14 -5.49 -8.25
C ALA A 55 4.83 -6.35 -7.03
N SER A 56 5.02 -5.81 -5.83
CA SER A 56 4.72 -6.51 -4.58
C SER A 56 3.22 -6.80 -4.45
N ILE A 57 2.38 -5.83 -4.75
CA ILE A 57 0.92 -6.01 -4.71
C ILE A 57 0.50 -7.06 -5.72
N PHE A 58 1.08 -7.04 -6.91
CA PHE A 58 0.76 -8.04 -7.94
C PHE A 58 1.07 -9.46 -7.42
N GLU A 59 2.21 -9.65 -6.78
CA GLU A 59 2.55 -10.95 -6.21
C GLU A 59 1.61 -11.38 -5.08
N LEU A 60 1.10 -10.42 -4.32
CA LEU A 60 0.19 -10.68 -3.19
C LEU A 60 -1.28 -10.70 -3.59
N ARG A 61 -1.61 -10.43 -4.83
CA ARG A 61 -2.99 -10.15 -5.27
C ARG A 61 -4.01 -11.21 -4.88
N GLU A 62 -3.63 -12.48 -4.89
CA GLU A 62 -4.55 -13.56 -4.54
C GLU A 62 -4.71 -13.75 -3.05
N GLU A 63 -3.81 -13.18 -2.27
CA GLU A 63 -3.88 -13.22 -0.81
C GLU A 63 -4.62 -12.00 -0.24
N ILE A 64 -4.98 -11.03 -1.08
CA ILE A 64 -5.65 -9.80 -0.66
C ILE A 64 -7.16 -9.97 -0.82
N GLN A 65 -7.90 -9.52 0.19
CA GLN A 65 -9.36 -9.56 0.15
C GLN A 65 -9.90 -8.65 -0.96
N PRO A 66 -10.85 -9.14 -1.78
CA PRO A 66 -11.38 -8.32 -2.88
C PRO A 66 -12.35 -7.24 -2.41
N ASP A 67 -12.97 -7.40 -1.25
CA ASP A 67 -14.06 -6.55 -0.77
C ASP A 67 -13.56 -5.31 -0.05
N LEU A 68 -12.51 -4.68 -0.58
CA LEU A 68 -11.98 -3.48 0.06
C LEU A 68 -11.19 -2.62 -0.93
N ASP A 69 -11.09 -1.35 -0.58
CA ASP A 69 -10.18 -0.40 -1.21
C ASP A 69 -9.12 -0.05 -0.18
N PHE A 70 -7.90 0.21 -0.62
CA PHE A 70 -6.87 0.67 0.31
C PHE A 70 -5.87 1.57 -0.37
N ILE A 71 -5.21 2.41 0.44
CA ILE A 71 -4.19 3.33 -0.02
C ILE A 71 -2.90 2.99 0.72
N VAL A 72 -1.82 2.83 -0.04
CA VAL A 72 -0.49 2.62 0.50
C VAL A 72 0.28 3.93 0.39
N ILE A 73 0.75 4.43 1.52
CA ILE A 73 1.55 5.64 1.58
C ILE A 73 2.98 5.24 1.94
N ALA A 74 3.93 5.57 1.08
CA ALA A 74 5.34 5.30 1.32
C ALA A 74 5.96 6.39 2.18
N ARG A 75 6.66 5.99 3.23
CA ARG A 75 7.39 6.92 4.09
C ARG A 75 8.79 7.17 3.51
N PRO A 76 9.47 8.27 3.90
CA PRO A 76 10.79 8.57 3.35
C PRO A 76 11.81 7.44 3.48
N SER A 77 11.74 6.64 4.54
CA SER A 77 12.64 5.51 4.78
C SER A 77 12.63 4.47 3.66
N VAL A 78 11.55 4.44 2.86
CA VAL A 78 11.41 3.45 1.78
C VAL A 78 12.42 3.65 0.65
N SER A 79 13.00 4.84 0.55
CA SER A 79 13.90 5.20 -0.56
C SER A 79 15.15 4.32 -0.65
N THR A 80 15.56 3.71 0.46
CA THR A 80 16.76 2.86 0.51
C THR A 80 16.46 1.37 0.44
N LEU A 81 15.19 1.00 0.34
CA LEU A 81 14.80 -0.41 0.36
C LEU A 81 14.99 -1.07 -1.01
N THR A 82 15.43 -2.33 -0.96
CA THR A 82 15.43 -3.18 -2.15
C THR A 82 14.00 -3.62 -2.48
N SER A 83 13.81 -4.20 -3.67
CA SER A 83 12.50 -4.74 -4.05
C SER A 83 12.00 -5.79 -3.07
N GLN A 84 12.89 -6.65 -2.58
CA GLN A 84 12.53 -7.69 -1.62
C GLN A 84 12.16 -7.09 -0.26
N GLU A 85 12.86 -6.05 0.17
CA GLU A 85 12.55 -5.35 1.41
C GLU A 85 11.20 -4.64 1.31
N VAL A 86 10.90 -4.03 0.17
CA VAL A 86 9.60 -3.43 -0.08
C VAL A 86 8.50 -4.49 0.03
N TYR A 87 8.70 -5.64 -0.61
CA TYR A 87 7.75 -6.75 -0.56
C TYR A 87 7.49 -7.20 0.88
N SER A 88 8.55 -7.46 1.64
CA SER A 88 8.44 -7.94 3.02
C SER A 88 7.74 -6.95 3.94
N ASN A 89 8.12 -5.68 3.84
CA ASN A 89 7.53 -4.62 4.66
C ASN A 89 6.08 -4.36 4.30
N LEU A 90 5.77 -4.39 3.01
CA LEU A 90 4.41 -4.19 2.54
C LEU A 90 3.50 -5.33 2.98
N LYS A 91 3.96 -6.57 2.83
CA LYS A 91 3.23 -7.75 3.31
C LYS A 91 2.94 -7.64 4.80
N HIS A 92 3.93 -7.19 5.58
CA HIS A 92 3.78 -7.03 7.03
C HIS A 92 2.68 -6.01 7.36
N VAL A 93 2.72 -4.82 6.75
CA VAL A 93 1.72 -3.79 7.06
C VAL A 93 0.32 -4.17 6.57
N LEU A 94 0.23 -4.89 5.46
CA LEU A 94 -1.05 -5.37 4.96
C LEU A 94 -1.66 -6.41 5.91
N LYS A 95 -0.84 -7.25 6.54
CA LYS A 95 -1.32 -8.15 7.58
C LYS A 95 -1.82 -7.41 8.81
N LEU A 96 -1.09 -6.37 9.23
CA LEU A 96 -1.52 -5.52 10.34
C LEU A 96 -2.86 -4.84 10.03
N ALA A 97 -3.07 -4.43 8.81
CA ALA A 97 -4.29 -3.75 8.38
C ALA A 97 -5.44 -4.72 8.12
N LYS A 98 -5.21 -6.03 8.25
CA LYS A 98 -6.20 -7.09 7.98
C LYS A 98 -6.73 -7.05 6.53
N VAL A 99 -5.87 -6.66 5.60
CA VAL A 99 -6.16 -6.63 4.16
C VAL A 99 -6.00 -8.03 3.56
N MET A 100 -5.14 -8.84 4.15
CA MET A 100 -4.88 -10.19 3.69
C MET A 100 -6.00 -11.16 4.10
N LYS A 101 -6.24 -12.15 3.26
CA LYS A 101 -7.21 -13.21 3.56
C LYS A 101 -6.80 -14.03 4.76
#